data_7b22284b8c29de7e8b31f179281a862f
#
_entry.id   7b22284b8c29de7e8b31f179281a862f
#
_cell.length_a   1.000
_cell.length_b   1.000
_cell.length_c   1.000
_cell.angle_alpha   90.00
_cell.angle_beta   90.00
_cell.angle_gamma   90.00
#
_symmetry.space_group_name_H-M   'P 1'
#
loop_
_entity.id
_entity.type
_entity.pdbx_description
1 polymer ?
#
loop_
_entity_poly.entity_id
_entity_poly.type
_entity_poly.pdbx_seq_one_letter_code
_entity_poly.pdbx_strand_id
1 'polypeptide(L)'
;MTDTDIAGTAYDCSAGYYCLMRAIKTNPLSEGSQGGDSCTMGHYCPQGTSVPIPCPPGTYNGLRYKSALTDCLPCPAGSYCQHYGSTTYKTCDEGWYCETTAVVGEVSPTPWDAVANAPKVCPVGHFCTSGIKAACSSKYQDQKGQNSCKTCIAGYKCTTS
;
A
#
# COMPACT_ATOMS: atom_id res chain seq x y z
N MET A 1 25.21 -4.84 -5.65
CA MET A 1 26.57 -4.33 -5.44
C MET A 1 27.23 -5.17 -4.40
N THR A 2 28.46 -5.51 -4.59
CA THR A 2 29.22 -6.40 -3.74
C THR A 2 30.13 -5.60 -2.81
N ASP A 3 30.22 -6.00 -1.56
CA ASP A 3 31.17 -5.48 -0.59
C ASP A 3 32.52 -6.20 -0.78
N THR A 4 33.61 -5.47 -0.74
CA THR A 4 34.96 -6.04 -0.73
C THR A 4 35.52 -5.94 0.68
N ASP A 5 35.84 -7.08 1.28
CA ASP A 5 36.61 -7.10 2.52
C ASP A 5 38.07 -6.67 2.27
N ILE A 6 38.84 -6.56 3.34
CA ILE A 6 40.26 -6.16 3.31
C ILE A 6 41.11 -7.16 2.47
N ALA A 7 40.60 -8.33 2.12
CA ALA A 7 41.22 -9.35 1.30
C ALA A 7 40.87 -9.27 -0.19
N GLY A 8 40.08 -8.27 -0.61
CA GLY A 8 39.68 -8.08 -2.01
C GLY A 8 38.56 -9.00 -2.47
N THR A 9 37.88 -9.71 -1.58
CA THR A 9 36.72 -10.56 -1.89
C THR A 9 35.47 -9.68 -1.95
N ALA A 10 34.67 -9.79 -3.03
CA ALA A 10 33.44 -9.07 -3.18
C ALA A 10 32.27 -9.87 -2.59
N TYR A 11 31.47 -9.26 -1.73
CA TYR A 11 30.29 -9.86 -1.15
C TYR A 11 29.03 -9.08 -1.55
N ASP A 12 27.91 -9.78 -1.67
CA ASP A 12 26.62 -9.15 -1.87
C ASP A 12 26.18 -8.38 -0.62
N CYS A 13 25.51 -7.25 -0.83
CA CYS A 13 24.83 -6.55 0.24
C CYS A 13 23.82 -7.48 0.93
N SER A 14 23.79 -7.50 2.25
CA SER A 14 22.87 -8.36 3.00
C SER A 14 21.42 -7.98 2.73
N ALA A 15 20.52 -8.95 2.72
CA ALA A 15 19.08 -8.71 2.62
C ALA A 15 18.60 -7.76 3.73
N GLY A 16 17.72 -6.83 3.39
CA GLY A 16 17.27 -5.76 4.29
C GLY A 16 18.19 -4.52 4.33
N TYR A 17 19.24 -4.49 3.51
CA TYR A 17 20.17 -3.37 3.35
C TYR A 17 20.37 -3.05 1.87
N TYR A 18 20.88 -1.86 1.57
CA TYR A 18 21.35 -1.50 0.24
C TYR A 18 22.79 -0.95 0.33
N CYS A 19 23.58 -1.24 -0.68
CA CYS A 19 24.98 -0.86 -0.75
C CYS A 19 25.24 -0.02 -1.99
N LEU A 20 25.78 1.15 -1.78
CA LEU A 20 26.26 2.05 -2.84
C LEU A 20 27.67 1.61 -3.29
N MET A 21 28.20 2.27 -4.31
CA MET A 21 29.61 2.10 -4.71
C MET A 21 30.53 2.37 -3.53
N ARG A 22 31.53 1.50 -3.33
CA ARG A 22 32.50 1.56 -2.23
C ARG A 22 31.91 1.23 -0.85
N ALA A 23 30.84 0.47 -0.79
CA ALA A 23 30.38 -0.09 0.47
C ALA A 23 31.50 -0.94 1.11
N ILE A 24 31.77 -0.69 2.37
CA ILE A 24 32.81 -1.39 3.15
C ILE A 24 32.23 -2.47 4.07
N LYS A 25 30.91 -2.64 4.04
CA LYS A 25 30.16 -3.64 4.80
C LYS A 25 28.99 -4.18 4.00
N THR A 26 28.59 -5.41 4.26
CA THR A 26 27.40 -6.03 3.66
C THR A 26 26.09 -5.58 4.33
N ASN A 27 26.16 -5.00 5.54
CA ASN A 27 25.05 -4.46 6.33
C ASN A 27 25.37 -3.03 6.82
N PRO A 28 25.53 -2.06 5.90
CA PRO A 28 25.91 -0.70 6.26
C PRO A 28 24.77 0.00 7.01
N LEU A 29 25.13 0.93 7.89
CA LEU A 29 24.18 1.76 8.66
C LEU A 29 24.40 3.27 8.43
N SER A 30 25.18 3.63 7.44
CA SER A 30 25.45 5.03 7.07
C SER A 30 25.97 5.12 5.65
N GLU A 31 25.27 5.84 4.80
CA GLU A 31 25.70 6.09 3.41
C GLU A 31 27.06 6.78 3.33
N GLY A 32 27.27 7.80 4.18
CA GLY A 32 28.48 8.61 4.15
C GLY A 32 29.73 7.91 4.62
N SER A 33 29.63 7.01 5.61
CA SER A 33 30.80 6.36 6.21
C SER A 33 30.98 4.90 5.84
N GLN A 34 29.89 4.20 5.47
CA GLN A 34 29.91 2.77 5.20
C GLN A 34 29.44 2.42 3.77
N GLY A 35 29.01 3.41 2.99
CA GLY A 35 28.60 3.24 1.60
C GLY A 35 27.23 2.58 1.43
N GLY A 36 26.31 2.78 2.33
CA GLY A 36 24.94 2.26 2.24
C GLY A 36 24.20 2.41 3.57
N ASP A 37 22.97 1.92 3.64
CA ASP A 37 22.14 1.96 4.85
C ASP A 37 21.15 0.79 4.87
N SER A 38 20.40 0.69 5.95
CA SER A 38 19.25 -0.21 6.07
C SER A 38 18.17 0.16 5.06
N CYS A 39 17.48 -0.85 4.54
CA CYS A 39 16.33 -0.63 3.66
C CYS A 39 15.31 0.28 4.32
N THR A 40 14.90 1.33 3.62
CA THR A 40 14.02 2.38 4.14
C THR A 40 12.57 1.91 4.21
N MET A 41 11.76 2.55 5.04
CA MET A 41 10.31 2.33 5.06
C MET A 41 9.73 2.55 3.66
N GLY A 42 8.65 1.85 3.33
CA GLY A 42 8.04 1.88 2.01
C GLY A 42 8.76 1.04 0.96
N HIS A 43 9.91 0.42 1.29
CA HIS A 43 10.75 -0.31 0.34
C HIS A 43 11.15 -1.68 0.89
N TYR A 44 11.64 -2.53 -0.01
CA TYR A 44 12.28 -3.79 0.33
C TYR A 44 13.60 -3.92 -0.44
N CYS A 45 14.55 -4.63 0.14
CA CYS A 45 15.92 -4.76 -0.36
C CYS A 45 16.34 -6.24 -0.32
N PRO A 46 16.14 -7.01 -1.39
CA PRO A 46 16.76 -8.35 -1.50
C PRO A 46 18.28 -8.29 -1.38
N GLN A 47 18.90 -9.44 -1.18
CA GLN A 47 20.36 -9.55 -1.20
C GLN A 47 20.94 -8.91 -2.48
N GLY A 48 22.06 -8.19 -2.35
CA GLY A 48 22.71 -7.51 -3.47
C GLY A 48 22.04 -6.21 -3.93
N THR A 49 21.10 -5.67 -3.18
CA THR A 49 20.39 -4.43 -3.54
C THR A 49 21.33 -3.23 -3.50
N SER A 50 21.35 -2.44 -4.58
CA SER A 50 22.04 -1.15 -4.65
C SER A 50 21.09 0.05 -4.56
N VAL A 51 19.83 -0.13 -4.90
CA VAL A 51 18.76 0.90 -4.82
C VAL A 51 17.53 0.24 -4.19
N PRO A 52 17.00 0.75 -3.08
CA PRO A 52 15.79 0.22 -2.46
C PRO A 52 14.63 0.12 -3.45
N ILE A 53 13.93 -0.99 -3.45
CA ILE A 53 12.80 -1.26 -4.36
C ILE A 53 11.52 -0.82 -3.67
N PRO A 54 10.75 0.14 -4.22
CA PRO A 54 9.55 0.64 -3.57
C PRO A 54 8.43 -0.41 -3.58
N CYS A 55 7.66 -0.48 -2.51
CA CYS A 55 6.42 -1.25 -2.46
C CYS A 55 5.45 -0.74 -3.53
N PRO A 56 4.78 -1.62 -4.28
CA PRO A 56 3.84 -1.22 -5.32
C PRO A 56 2.58 -0.56 -4.74
N PRO A 57 1.85 0.25 -5.55
CA PRO A 57 0.55 0.79 -5.15
C PRO A 57 -0.41 -0.31 -4.69
N GLY A 58 -1.27 0.01 -3.72
CA GLY A 58 -2.12 -0.99 -3.06
C GLY A 58 -1.45 -1.68 -1.87
N THR A 59 -0.16 -1.44 -1.65
CA THR A 59 0.61 -1.97 -0.52
C THR A 59 1.36 -0.89 0.23
N TYR A 60 1.76 -1.17 1.45
CA TYR A 60 2.58 -0.29 2.28
C TYR A 60 3.59 -1.08 3.12
N ASN A 61 4.63 -0.42 3.56
CA ASN A 61 5.60 -0.98 4.50
C ASN A 61 6.07 0.12 5.47
N GLY A 62 5.62 0.04 6.74
CA GLY A 62 5.97 1.00 7.78
C GLY A 62 7.27 0.66 8.54
N LEU A 63 8.04 -0.33 8.10
CA LEU A 63 9.23 -0.80 8.82
C LEU A 63 10.49 -0.72 7.94
N ARG A 64 11.63 -0.54 8.57
CA ARG A 64 12.95 -0.66 7.93
C ARG A 64 13.39 -2.13 7.85
N TYR A 65 14.51 -2.37 7.18
CA TYR A 65 15.16 -3.68 7.06
C TYR A 65 14.36 -4.75 6.32
N LYS A 66 13.37 -4.36 5.53
CA LYS A 66 12.55 -5.30 4.76
C LYS A 66 13.31 -5.81 3.55
N SER A 67 13.18 -7.11 3.27
CA SER A 67 14.04 -7.79 2.30
C SER A 67 13.29 -8.41 1.12
N ALA A 68 11.98 -8.53 1.19
CA ALA A 68 11.18 -9.21 0.16
C ALA A 68 9.91 -8.43 -0.20
N LEU A 69 9.39 -8.64 -1.41
CA LEU A 69 8.11 -8.07 -1.84
C LEU A 69 6.96 -8.46 -0.90
N THR A 70 7.01 -9.63 -0.29
CA THR A 70 6.02 -10.11 0.69
C THR A 70 5.98 -9.28 1.98
N ASP A 71 7.00 -8.45 2.23
CA ASP A 71 7.01 -7.49 3.34
C ASP A 71 6.18 -6.23 3.04
N CYS A 72 5.78 -6.01 1.78
CA CYS A 72 4.83 -4.97 1.39
C CYS A 72 3.41 -5.47 1.69
N LEU A 73 2.85 -5.00 2.80
CA LEU A 73 1.54 -5.44 3.27
C LEU A 73 0.40 -4.80 2.46
N PRO A 74 -0.68 -5.52 2.18
CA PRO A 74 -1.86 -4.93 1.54
C PRO A 74 -2.48 -3.85 2.41
N CYS A 75 -3.03 -2.80 1.78
CA CYS A 75 -3.80 -1.80 2.50
C CYS A 75 -5.04 -2.45 3.11
N PRO A 76 -5.36 -2.16 4.38
CA PRO A 76 -6.55 -2.69 5.04
C PRO A 76 -7.85 -2.32 4.32
N ALA A 77 -8.90 -3.12 4.50
CA ALA A 77 -10.24 -2.81 4.02
C ALA A 77 -10.67 -1.40 4.47
N GLY A 78 -11.30 -0.65 3.59
CA GLY A 78 -11.69 0.73 3.85
C GLY A 78 -10.56 1.75 3.77
N SER A 79 -9.35 1.32 3.37
CA SER A 79 -8.17 2.18 3.25
C SER A 79 -7.50 2.02 1.89
N TYR A 80 -6.65 2.96 1.53
CA TYR A 80 -5.93 2.97 0.25
C TYR A 80 -4.47 3.42 0.41
N CYS A 81 -3.62 2.95 -0.49
CA CYS A 81 -2.21 3.31 -0.64
C CYS A 81 -1.93 3.55 -2.12
N GLN A 82 -1.95 4.79 -2.58
CA GLN A 82 -1.93 5.14 -4.00
C GLN A 82 -0.53 5.15 -4.62
N HIS A 83 0.49 5.34 -3.81
CA HIS A 83 1.83 5.63 -4.31
C HIS A 83 2.78 4.46 -4.10
N TYR A 84 3.74 4.36 -5.03
CA TYR A 84 4.93 3.53 -4.80
C TYR A 84 5.64 3.98 -3.53
N GLY A 85 6.14 3.05 -2.75
CA GLY A 85 6.88 3.34 -1.54
C GLY A 85 6.02 3.88 -0.39
N SER A 86 4.74 3.60 -0.36
CA SER A 86 3.85 4.01 0.74
C SER A 86 4.33 3.40 2.06
N THR A 87 4.49 4.26 3.08
CA THR A 87 4.89 3.85 4.43
C THR A 87 3.70 3.60 5.35
N THR A 88 2.53 4.08 4.97
CA THR A 88 1.26 3.97 5.70
C THR A 88 0.09 3.98 4.71
N TYR A 89 -1.10 3.80 5.21
CA TYR A 89 -2.34 3.87 4.42
C TYR A 89 -3.23 5.04 4.89
N LYS A 90 -4.20 5.42 4.04
CA LYS A 90 -5.23 6.41 4.36
C LYS A 90 -6.59 5.75 4.34
N THR A 91 -7.44 6.04 5.32
CA THR A 91 -8.84 5.62 5.33
C THR A 91 -9.61 6.43 4.27
N CYS A 92 -10.53 5.78 3.57
CA CYS A 92 -11.42 6.46 2.64
C CYS A 92 -12.40 7.37 3.38
N ASP A 93 -12.70 8.51 2.76
CA ASP A 93 -13.61 9.50 3.31
C ASP A 93 -15.05 8.96 3.42
N GLU A 94 -15.86 9.59 4.27
CA GLU A 94 -17.28 9.28 4.39
C GLU A 94 -18.00 9.43 3.04
N GLY A 95 -18.89 8.49 2.74
CA GLY A 95 -19.55 8.44 1.44
C GLY A 95 -18.71 7.81 0.32
N TRP A 96 -17.47 7.40 0.61
CA TRP A 96 -16.58 6.67 -0.30
C TRP A 96 -16.23 5.31 0.27
N TYR A 97 -15.87 4.36 -0.58
CA TYR A 97 -15.36 3.05 -0.17
C TYR A 97 -14.10 2.66 -0.93
N CYS A 98 -13.29 1.87 -0.28
CA CYS A 98 -12.06 1.32 -0.82
C CYS A 98 -12.11 -0.20 -0.75
N GLU A 99 -12.02 -0.85 -1.89
CA GLU A 99 -11.96 -2.31 -1.95
C GLU A 99 -10.56 -2.79 -1.58
N THR A 100 -10.49 -3.86 -0.80
CA THR A 100 -9.22 -4.53 -0.55
C THR A 100 -8.84 -5.30 -1.81
N THR A 101 -7.95 -4.77 -2.60
CA THR A 101 -7.37 -5.51 -3.72
C THR A 101 -5.87 -5.55 -3.54
N ALA A 102 -5.43 -6.39 -2.67
CA ALA A 102 -4.04 -6.82 -2.69
C ALA A 102 -3.91 -7.99 -3.65
N VAL A 103 -3.82 -7.74 -4.92
CA VAL A 103 -3.20 -8.70 -5.82
C VAL A 103 -1.71 -8.34 -5.88
N VAL A 104 -0.95 -8.96 -5.01
CA VAL A 104 0.50 -8.95 -5.10
C VAL A 104 0.86 -9.67 -6.42
N GLY A 105 1.24 -8.93 -7.44
CA GLY A 105 1.73 -9.54 -8.68
C GLY A 105 1.41 -8.84 -9.99
N GLU A 106 0.42 -7.98 -10.07
CA GLU A 106 0.13 -7.26 -11.31
C GLU A 106 0.55 -5.80 -11.23
N VAL A 107 1.73 -5.54 -11.79
CA VAL A 107 2.17 -4.18 -12.12
C VAL A 107 1.34 -3.72 -13.31
N SER A 108 0.27 -2.98 -13.07
CA SER A 108 -0.44 -2.30 -14.17
C SER A 108 0.46 -1.20 -14.73
N PRO A 109 0.74 -1.20 -16.04
CA PRO A 109 1.63 -0.21 -16.67
C PRO A 109 0.98 1.16 -16.91
N THR A 110 -0.26 1.40 -16.43
CA THR A 110 -0.98 2.64 -16.70
C THR A 110 -1.03 3.56 -15.49
N PRO A 111 -0.69 4.86 -15.67
CA PRO A 111 -0.77 5.86 -14.61
C PRO A 111 -2.24 6.16 -14.27
N TRP A 112 -2.54 6.26 -13.00
CA TRP A 112 -3.75 6.84 -12.38
C TRP A 112 -5.07 6.05 -12.40
N ASP A 113 -5.45 5.41 -13.51
CA ASP A 113 -6.81 4.86 -13.68
C ASP A 113 -6.96 3.39 -13.26
N ALA A 114 -5.88 2.73 -12.98
CA ALA A 114 -5.84 1.28 -12.69
C ALA A 114 -5.34 0.92 -11.29
N VAL A 115 -5.32 1.87 -10.36
CA VAL A 115 -5.04 1.53 -8.96
C VAL A 115 -6.29 0.84 -8.42
N ALA A 116 -6.22 -0.47 -8.33
CA ALA A 116 -7.31 -1.33 -7.88
C ALA A 116 -7.94 -0.92 -6.53
N ASN A 117 -7.30 0.00 -5.79
CA ASN A 117 -7.70 0.52 -4.49
C ASN A 117 -8.06 2.01 -4.50
N ALA A 118 -8.29 2.63 -5.66
CA ALA A 118 -8.74 4.01 -5.68
C ALA A 118 -10.10 4.15 -4.95
N PRO A 119 -10.29 5.21 -4.15
CA PRO A 119 -11.57 5.48 -3.52
C PRO A 119 -12.70 5.56 -4.56
N LYS A 120 -13.79 4.84 -4.31
CA LYS A 120 -14.98 4.83 -5.16
C LYS A 120 -16.14 5.49 -4.43
N VAL A 121 -16.95 6.26 -5.16
CA VAL A 121 -18.15 6.88 -4.59
C VAL A 121 -19.16 5.82 -4.19
N CYS A 122 -19.73 5.93 -3.00
CA CYS A 122 -20.76 5.01 -2.51
C CYS A 122 -21.94 4.96 -3.48
N PRO A 123 -22.30 3.77 -3.98
CA PRO A 123 -23.39 3.64 -4.96
C PRO A 123 -24.77 3.81 -4.31
N VAL A 124 -25.78 4.05 -5.15
CA VAL A 124 -27.19 4.03 -4.75
C VAL A 124 -27.53 2.68 -4.10
N GLY A 125 -28.46 2.68 -3.14
CA GLY A 125 -28.83 1.47 -2.39
C GLY A 125 -27.85 1.09 -1.28
N HIS A 126 -26.74 1.80 -1.12
CA HIS A 126 -25.69 1.52 -0.14
C HIS A 126 -25.35 2.78 0.67
N PHE A 127 -24.73 2.56 1.81
CA PHE A 127 -24.03 3.59 2.58
C PHE A 127 -22.57 3.18 2.81
N CYS A 128 -21.70 4.16 2.95
CA CYS A 128 -20.27 3.92 3.11
C CYS A 128 -19.71 4.73 4.28
N THR A 129 -19.25 4.01 5.29
CA THR A 129 -18.62 4.58 6.49
C THR A 129 -17.25 3.95 6.68
N SER A 130 -16.29 4.77 7.08
CA SER A 130 -14.90 4.31 7.28
C SER A 130 -14.35 3.52 6.10
N GLY A 131 -14.73 3.93 4.88
CA GLY A 131 -14.28 3.31 3.65
C GLY A 131 -14.92 1.95 3.31
N ILE A 132 -15.90 1.48 4.06
CA ILE A 132 -16.56 0.19 3.86
C ILE A 132 -17.97 0.42 3.32
N LYS A 133 -18.30 -0.31 2.24
CA LYS A 133 -19.62 -0.28 1.59
C LYS A 133 -20.56 -1.31 2.24
N ALA A 134 -21.73 -0.89 2.65
CA ALA A 134 -22.80 -1.74 3.16
C ALA A 134 -24.14 -1.43 2.49
N ALA A 135 -24.94 -2.47 2.25
CA ALA A 135 -26.27 -2.31 1.65
C ALA A 135 -27.28 -1.76 2.66
N CYS A 136 -28.22 -0.95 2.19
CA CYS A 136 -29.35 -0.48 2.98
C CYS A 136 -30.42 -1.58 3.08
N SER A 137 -30.36 -2.42 4.14
CA SER A 137 -31.41 -3.39 4.45
C SER A 137 -32.53 -2.73 5.23
N SER A 138 -33.79 -2.92 4.83
CA SER A 138 -35.01 -2.28 5.42
C SER A 138 -35.03 -0.73 5.43
N LYS A 139 -34.12 -0.10 4.74
CA LYS A 139 -33.97 1.35 4.49
C LYS A 139 -33.69 1.57 3.02
N TYR A 140 -33.60 2.82 2.56
CA TYR A 140 -33.26 3.12 1.18
C TYR A 140 -32.16 4.19 1.09
N GLN A 141 -31.48 4.25 -0.04
CA GLN A 141 -30.57 5.32 -0.41
C GLN A 141 -30.64 5.57 -1.90
N ASP A 142 -31.16 6.72 -2.27
CA ASP A 142 -31.41 7.17 -3.63
C ASP A 142 -30.30 8.08 -4.19
N GLN A 143 -29.30 8.39 -3.38
CA GLN A 143 -28.21 9.26 -3.75
C GLN A 143 -26.87 8.51 -3.58
N LYS A 144 -25.90 8.85 -4.43
CA LYS A 144 -24.53 8.40 -4.32
C LYS A 144 -23.77 9.17 -3.23
N GLY A 145 -22.66 8.60 -2.73
CA GLY A 145 -21.77 9.29 -1.83
C GLY A 145 -22.32 9.48 -0.41
N GLN A 146 -23.20 8.62 0.04
CA GLN A 146 -23.83 8.75 1.34
C GLN A 146 -23.22 7.82 2.40
N ASN A 147 -23.18 8.28 3.65
CA ASN A 147 -22.67 7.54 4.80
C ASN A 147 -23.78 6.92 5.68
N SER A 148 -25.03 7.07 5.31
CA SER A 148 -26.18 6.54 6.05
C SER A 148 -27.36 6.23 5.11
N CYS A 149 -28.24 5.32 5.54
CA CYS A 149 -29.47 5.00 4.84
C CYS A 149 -30.64 5.81 5.39
N LYS A 150 -31.52 6.27 4.51
CA LYS A 150 -32.77 6.97 4.84
C LYS A 150 -33.82 5.98 5.38
N THR A 151 -34.57 6.39 6.37
CA THR A 151 -35.67 5.60 6.94
C THR A 151 -36.89 5.69 6.03
N CYS A 152 -37.57 4.56 5.81
CA CYS A 152 -38.85 4.56 5.10
C CYS A 152 -39.92 5.27 5.91
N ILE A 153 -40.70 6.12 5.24
CA ILE A 153 -41.85 6.81 5.86
C ILE A 153 -42.96 5.78 6.08
N ALA A 154 -43.64 5.85 7.23
CA ALA A 154 -44.74 4.97 7.55
C ALA A 154 -45.82 5.03 6.45
N GLY A 155 -46.31 3.87 6.00
CA GLY A 155 -47.27 3.73 4.91
C GLY A 155 -46.67 3.62 3.51
N TYR A 156 -45.32 3.72 3.34
CA TYR A 156 -44.64 3.55 2.06
C TYR A 156 -43.74 2.31 2.06
N LYS A 157 -43.69 1.61 0.92
CA LYS A 157 -42.77 0.51 0.68
C LYS A 157 -41.49 1.11 0.06
N CYS A 158 -40.35 0.92 0.74
CA CYS A 158 -39.06 1.24 0.15
C CYS A 158 -38.52 -0.01 -0.58
N THR A 159 -38.34 0.13 -1.88
CA THR A 159 -37.65 -0.89 -2.66
C THR A 159 -36.16 -0.61 -2.63
N THR A 160 -35.37 -1.58 -2.22
CA THR A 160 -33.93 -1.61 -2.49
C THR A 160 -33.78 -1.91 -3.98
N SER A 161 -33.35 -0.95 -4.76
CA SER A 161 -32.95 -1.14 -6.16
C SER A 161 -31.52 -1.63 -6.23
#